data_50890c53c1c2537ffaa0b25d9d124587
#
_entry.id   50890c53c1c2537ffaa0b25d9d124587
#
_cell.length_a   1.000
_cell.length_b   1.000
_cell.length_c   1.000
_cell.angle_alpha   90.00
_cell.angle_beta   90.00
_cell.angle_gamma   90.00
#
_symmetry.space_group_name_H-M   'P 1'
#
loop_
_entity.id
_entity.type
_entity.pdbx_description
1 polymer ?
#
loop_
_entity_poly.entity_id
_entity_poly.type
_entity_poly.pdbx_seq_one_letter_code
_entity_poly.pdbx_strand_id
1 'polypeptide(L)'
;MATILTVQGKDPQFGKNCYIAPNATIVGDVIMGSECSVWFNAVIRGDVHYIKMGDKVNVQDGAVIHCTYLKHPTNIGNNVSIGHNALVHGCTIHDNVLI
;
A
#
# COMPACT_ATOMS: atom_id res chain seq x y z
N MET A 1 17.54 2.98 -0.75
CA MET A 1 16.70 1.78 -0.52
C MET A 1 15.38 2.18 0.11
N ALA A 2 14.33 1.45 -0.23
CA ALA A 2 13.06 1.64 0.44
C ALA A 2 13.17 1.31 1.93
N THR A 3 12.37 1.96 2.75
CA THR A 3 12.25 1.64 4.18
C THR A 3 11.12 0.64 4.36
N ILE A 4 11.46 -0.58 4.76
CA ILE A 4 10.49 -1.66 4.96
C ILE A 4 10.66 -2.15 6.38
N LEU A 5 9.62 -1.99 7.21
CA LEU A 5 9.72 -2.26 8.65
C LEU A 5 8.66 -3.26 9.11
N THR A 6 9.07 -4.09 10.05
CA THR A 6 8.18 -4.99 10.80
C THR A 6 7.48 -4.20 11.90
N VAL A 7 6.17 -4.43 12.07
CA VAL A 7 5.41 -3.87 13.18
C VAL A 7 4.63 -4.99 13.85
N GLN A 8 4.83 -5.18 15.15
CA GLN A 8 4.14 -6.21 15.96
C GLN A 8 4.21 -7.60 15.32
N GLY A 9 5.39 -7.96 14.83
CA GLY A 9 5.62 -9.28 14.23
C GLY A 9 5.06 -9.42 12.82
N LYS A 10 4.52 -8.37 12.22
CA LYS A 10 3.99 -8.40 10.85
C LYS A 10 4.96 -7.74 9.90
N ASP A 11 5.31 -8.45 8.83
CA ASP A 11 6.20 -7.97 7.77
C ASP A 11 5.39 -7.66 6.53
N PRO A 12 5.71 -6.58 5.81
CA PRO A 12 5.14 -6.38 4.47
C PRO A 12 5.48 -7.55 3.56
N GLN A 13 4.49 -7.98 2.79
CA GLN A 13 4.64 -9.08 1.84
C GLN A 13 4.32 -8.61 0.43
N PHE A 14 5.12 -9.06 -0.53
CA PHE A 14 5.04 -8.61 -1.92
C PHE A 14 4.86 -9.81 -2.84
N GLY A 15 4.00 -9.66 -3.84
CA GLY A 15 3.92 -10.60 -4.94
C GLY A 15 5.12 -10.47 -5.88
N LYS A 16 4.99 -11.02 -7.08
CA LYS A 16 6.09 -11.05 -8.07
C LYS A 16 6.19 -9.72 -8.81
N ASN A 17 7.41 -9.37 -9.19
CA ASN A 17 7.68 -8.25 -10.11
C ASN A 17 7.17 -6.90 -9.60
N CYS A 18 7.25 -6.66 -8.30
CA CYS A 18 6.90 -5.37 -7.73
C CYS A 18 8.08 -4.40 -7.79
N TYR A 19 7.80 -3.14 -8.06
CA TYR A 19 8.78 -2.07 -7.98
C TYR A 19 8.52 -1.23 -6.74
N ILE A 20 9.55 -1.05 -5.92
CA ILE A 20 9.47 -0.20 -4.73
C ILE A 20 10.57 0.86 -4.85
N ALA A 21 10.17 2.12 -4.97
CA ALA A 21 11.11 3.22 -5.13
C ALA A 21 12.04 3.35 -3.91
N PRO A 22 13.28 3.85 -4.09
CA PRO A 22 14.28 3.88 -3.03
C PRO A 22 13.87 4.64 -1.76
N ASN A 23 12.98 5.62 -1.86
CA ASN A 23 12.55 6.39 -0.70
C ASN A 23 11.08 6.18 -0.35
N ALA A 24 10.46 5.12 -0.84
CA ALA A 24 9.14 4.70 -0.36
C ALA A 24 9.27 4.07 1.03
N THR A 25 8.18 4.13 1.80
CA THR A 25 8.12 3.55 3.15
C THR A 25 6.94 2.60 3.22
N ILE A 26 7.18 1.35 3.60
CA ILE A 26 6.14 0.33 3.74
C ILE A 26 6.34 -0.35 5.07
N VAL A 27 5.35 -0.30 5.95
CA VAL A 27 5.51 -0.84 7.29
C VAL A 27 4.32 -1.71 7.69
N GLY A 28 4.61 -2.77 8.42
CA GLY A 28 3.63 -3.57 9.12
C GLY A 28 2.85 -4.56 8.26
N ASP A 29 1.58 -4.71 8.60
CA ASP A 29 0.69 -5.71 8.01
C ASP A 29 0.17 -5.25 6.65
N VAL A 30 1.02 -5.38 5.65
CA VAL A 30 0.72 -5.00 4.26
C VAL A 30 0.93 -6.22 3.38
N ILE A 31 -0.09 -6.58 2.61
CA ILE A 31 0.01 -7.65 1.61
C ILE A 31 -0.27 -7.04 0.24
N MET A 32 0.73 -7.09 -0.62
CA MET A 32 0.63 -6.58 -1.99
C MET A 32 0.62 -7.74 -2.96
N GLY A 33 -0.23 -7.65 -3.96
CA GLY A 33 -0.23 -8.60 -5.05
C GLY A 33 0.98 -8.43 -5.97
N SER A 34 0.90 -9.04 -7.15
CA SER A 34 1.99 -9.03 -8.13
C SER A 34 1.90 -7.81 -9.05
N GLU A 35 3.04 -7.44 -9.61
CA GLU A 35 3.14 -6.35 -10.60
C GLU A 35 2.65 -5.00 -10.08
N CYS A 36 2.81 -4.77 -8.79
CA CYS A 36 2.52 -3.50 -8.15
C CYS A 36 3.73 -2.57 -8.21
N SER A 37 3.49 -1.27 -8.12
CA SER A 37 4.56 -0.30 -8.03
C SER A 37 4.26 0.75 -6.97
N VAL A 38 5.26 1.06 -6.18
CA VAL A 38 5.18 2.09 -5.14
C VAL A 38 6.26 3.12 -5.43
N TRP A 39 5.85 4.34 -5.61
CA TRP A 39 6.71 5.37 -6.16
C TRP A 39 7.33 6.27 -5.08
N PHE A 40 8.00 7.33 -5.50
CA PHE A 40 8.86 8.11 -4.61
C PHE A 40 8.06 8.81 -3.51
N ASN A 41 8.54 8.74 -2.29
CA ASN A 41 7.94 9.36 -1.11
C ASN A 41 6.56 8.82 -0.72
N ALA A 42 6.10 7.74 -1.35
CA ALA A 42 4.85 7.12 -0.95
C ALA A 42 5.02 6.39 0.38
N VAL A 43 3.94 6.36 1.17
CA VAL A 43 3.93 5.73 2.49
C VAL A 43 2.74 4.79 2.59
N ILE A 44 3.02 3.53 2.92
CA ILE A 44 2.00 2.51 3.15
C ILE A 44 2.20 1.98 4.57
N ARG A 45 1.28 2.33 5.49
CA ARG A 45 1.42 1.97 6.90
C ARG A 45 0.32 1.03 7.36
N GLY A 46 0.63 -0.26 7.44
CA GLY A 46 -0.23 -1.26 8.04
C GLY A 46 0.13 -1.48 9.51
N ASP A 47 0.25 -0.40 10.27
CA ASP A 47 0.73 -0.44 11.65
C ASP A 47 -0.40 -0.44 12.68
N VAL A 48 -1.62 -0.11 12.31
CA VAL A 48 -2.79 -0.12 13.21
C VAL A 48 -3.91 -1.05 12.71
N HIS A 49 -3.85 -1.49 11.48
CA HIS A 49 -4.73 -2.49 10.88
C HIS A 49 -4.09 -2.98 9.57
N TYR A 50 -4.69 -3.99 8.93
CA TYR A 50 -4.09 -4.54 7.72
C TYR A 50 -4.40 -3.70 6.48
N ILE A 51 -3.50 -3.79 5.50
CA ILE A 51 -3.69 -3.26 4.15
C ILE A 51 -3.51 -4.43 3.19
N LYS A 52 -4.51 -4.68 2.36
CA LYS A 52 -4.44 -5.68 1.30
C LYS A 52 -4.61 -5.02 -0.05
N MET A 53 -3.70 -5.31 -0.96
CA MET A 53 -3.72 -4.78 -2.32
C MET A 53 -3.69 -5.94 -3.30
N GLY A 54 -4.51 -5.85 -4.33
CA GLY A 54 -4.51 -6.83 -5.41
C GLY A 54 -3.31 -6.67 -6.33
N ASP A 55 -3.44 -7.19 -7.55
CA ASP A 55 -2.40 -7.13 -8.56
C ASP A 55 -2.48 -5.84 -9.37
N LYS A 56 -1.34 -5.42 -9.92
CA LYS A 56 -1.26 -4.27 -10.83
C LYS A 56 -1.79 -2.98 -10.21
N VAL A 57 -1.48 -2.76 -8.95
CA VAL A 57 -1.79 -1.52 -8.24
C VAL A 57 -0.57 -0.62 -8.29
N ASN A 58 -0.76 0.65 -8.64
CA ASN A 58 0.31 1.62 -8.52
C ASN A 58 -0.04 2.67 -7.49
N VAL A 59 0.92 2.91 -6.61
CA VAL A 59 0.82 3.92 -5.55
C VAL A 59 1.82 5.00 -5.92
N GLN A 60 1.30 6.12 -6.41
CA GLN A 60 2.13 7.14 -7.02
C GLN A 60 2.77 8.05 -5.99
N ASP A 61 3.63 8.96 -6.47
CA ASP A 61 4.50 9.77 -5.66
C ASP A 61 3.75 10.52 -4.55
N GLY A 62 4.24 10.39 -3.33
CA GLY A 62 3.69 11.11 -2.18
C GLY A 62 2.34 10.62 -1.65
N ALA A 63 1.76 9.58 -2.25
CA ALA A 63 0.50 9.03 -1.75
C ALA A 63 0.69 8.37 -0.39
N VAL A 64 -0.37 8.38 0.43
CA VAL A 64 -0.36 7.77 1.75
C VAL A 64 -1.53 6.80 1.85
N ILE A 65 -1.23 5.56 2.25
CA ILE A 65 -2.22 4.54 2.54
C ILE A 65 -2.12 4.17 4.01
N HIS A 66 -3.22 4.29 4.73
CA HIS A 66 -3.27 4.02 6.16
C HIS A 66 -4.61 3.40 6.53
N CYS A 67 -4.82 3.14 7.81
CA CYS A 67 -6.02 2.50 8.33
C CYS A 67 -6.53 3.22 9.57
N THR A 68 -7.78 2.93 9.96
CA THR A 68 -8.32 3.38 11.23
C THR A 68 -8.06 2.31 12.28
N TYR A 69 -7.47 2.69 13.39
CA TYR A 69 -7.08 1.76 14.47
C TYR A 69 -8.26 0.89 14.91
N LEU A 70 -8.08 -0.42 14.85
CA LEU A 70 -9.04 -1.45 15.27
C LEU A 70 -10.41 -1.41 14.58
N LYS A 71 -10.64 -0.51 13.63
CA LYS A 71 -11.97 -0.35 13.01
C LYS A 71 -11.99 -0.63 11.52
N HIS A 72 -11.15 0.06 10.77
CA HIS A 72 -11.23 0.01 9.31
C HIS A 72 -9.90 -0.33 8.68
N PRO A 73 -9.75 -1.57 8.19
CA PRO A 73 -8.62 -1.90 7.34
C PRO A 73 -8.77 -1.22 5.97
N THR A 74 -7.75 -1.33 5.16
CA THR A 74 -7.78 -0.84 3.79
C THR A 74 -7.66 -2.03 2.83
N ASN A 75 -8.64 -2.17 1.96
CA ASN A 75 -8.65 -3.20 0.91
C ASN A 75 -8.68 -2.52 -0.45
N ILE A 76 -7.73 -2.88 -1.29
CA ILE A 76 -7.58 -2.30 -2.63
C ILE A 76 -7.62 -3.45 -3.63
N GLY A 77 -8.50 -3.34 -4.61
CA GLY A 77 -8.67 -4.37 -5.64
C GLY A 77 -7.53 -4.39 -6.64
N ASN A 78 -7.79 -5.01 -7.79
CA ASN A 78 -6.81 -5.14 -8.86
C ASN A 78 -6.86 -3.94 -9.79
N ASN A 79 -5.71 -3.63 -10.41
CA ASN A 79 -5.65 -2.62 -11.47
C ASN A 79 -6.15 -1.25 -11.00
N VAL A 80 -5.68 -0.83 -9.84
CA VAL A 80 -6.03 0.44 -9.21
C VAL A 80 -4.84 1.38 -9.30
N SER A 81 -5.08 2.63 -9.69
CA SER A 81 -4.07 3.69 -9.69
C SER A 81 -4.40 4.69 -8.59
N ILE A 82 -3.47 4.87 -7.67
CA ILE A 82 -3.60 5.84 -6.58
C ILE A 82 -2.68 7.01 -6.91
N GLY A 83 -3.30 8.14 -7.26
CA GLY A 83 -2.59 9.29 -7.82
C GLY A 83 -1.67 9.98 -6.84
N HIS A 84 -0.88 10.92 -7.37
CA HIS A 84 0.11 11.67 -6.58
C HIS A 84 -0.54 12.37 -5.40
N ASN A 85 0.06 12.25 -4.23
CA ASN A 85 -0.38 12.88 -2.99
C ASN A 85 -1.79 12.51 -2.54
N ALA A 86 -2.38 11.44 -3.09
CA ALA A 86 -3.68 10.97 -2.63
C ALA A 86 -3.59 10.35 -1.25
N LEU A 87 -4.68 10.44 -0.50
CA LEU A 87 -4.82 9.78 0.79
C LEU A 87 -5.88 8.69 0.68
N VAL A 88 -5.50 7.46 0.97
CA VAL A 88 -6.41 6.31 1.05
C VAL A 88 -6.38 5.81 2.48
N HIS A 89 -7.49 5.88 3.17
CA HIS A 89 -7.51 5.65 4.61
C HIS A 89 -8.74 4.85 5.03
N GLY A 90 -8.52 3.64 5.54
CA GLY A 90 -9.56 2.83 6.16
C GLY A 90 -10.78 2.60 5.26
N CYS A 91 -10.58 2.20 4.02
CA CYS A 91 -11.67 2.05 3.05
C CYS A 91 -11.43 0.85 2.13
N THR A 92 -12.44 0.55 1.33
CA THR A 92 -12.36 -0.46 0.27
C THR A 92 -12.42 0.22 -1.09
N ILE A 93 -11.45 -0.08 -1.93
CA ILE A 93 -11.41 0.37 -3.32
C ILE A 93 -11.52 -0.87 -4.19
N HIS A 94 -12.52 -0.90 -5.06
CA HIS A 94 -12.74 -2.05 -5.94
C HIS A 94 -11.81 -2.00 -7.16
N ASP A 95 -11.94 -2.97 -8.06
CA ASP A 95 -11.07 -3.10 -9.22
C ASP A 95 -11.24 -1.93 -10.19
N ASN A 96 -10.18 -1.63 -10.95
CA ASN A 96 -10.22 -0.68 -12.07
C ASN A 96 -10.61 0.74 -11.66
N VAL A 97 -10.07 1.23 -10.56
CA VAL A 97 -10.35 2.58 -10.04
C VAL A 97 -9.12 3.45 -10.19
N LEU A 98 -9.34 4.71 -10.56
CA LEU A 98 -8.32 5.76 -10.56
C LEU A 98 -8.70 6.82 -9.53
N ILE A 99 -7.76 7.10 -8.64
CA ILE A 99 -7.92 8.13 -7.61
C ILE A 99 -7.02 9.31 -7.91
#